data_a2c4df7e233f38296258c06b0b09bb38
#
_entry.id   a2c4df7e233f38296258c06b0b09bb38
#
_cell.length_a   1.000
_cell.length_b   1.000
_cell.length_c   1.000
_cell.angle_alpha   90.00
_cell.angle_beta   90.00
_cell.angle_gamma   90.00
#
_symmetry.space_group_name_H-M   'P 1'
#
loop_
_entity.id
_entity.type
_entity.pdbx_description
1 polymer ?
#
loop_
_entity_poly.entity_id
_entity_poly.type
_entity_poly.pdbx_seq_one_letter_code
_entity_poly.pdbx_strand_id
1 'polypeptide(L)'
;MSFEKDIEEFKKSHPCKETIVDGITFSYMLCGNENSDKTHVYLVGGTGLPVIWFNHVKAMEKDYRILTMNYPMQINDLEELADMIAKLVDSLDLRNPVYIGASLGGFIAQLIARKHPDKVHGMCLYSTCSLSENSIADMKKQYKIYGLLLFTMKIVPYSWLRKMMISICLKQVGIEDEAPEDKKYMEDLFRWVYSQYTKQFDIHMTSLIATVVDLEPFTKEQYDRLCHNTLLVLPTDDKAFSEEAKKDLRDMMPYAKTENIKGGHTATLYKVDGYVSAARKFLESP
;
A
#
# COMPACT_ATOMS: atom_id res chain seq x y z
N MET A 1 24.13 1.46 8.70
CA MET A 1 23.41 2.58 9.37
C MET A 1 22.18 1.99 10.05
N SER A 2 21.64 2.59 11.13
CA SER A 2 20.42 2.05 11.73
C SER A 2 19.22 2.56 10.95
N PHE A 3 18.20 1.71 10.79
CA PHE A 3 16.92 2.04 10.16
C PHE A 3 16.33 3.39 10.66
N GLU A 4 16.34 3.60 11.99
CA GLU A 4 15.81 4.83 12.60
C GLU A 4 16.55 6.09 12.13
N LYS A 5 17.88 6.02 11.98
CA LYS A 5 18.67 7.16 11.50
C LYS A 5 18.33 7.48 10.05
N ASP A 6 18.22 6.47 9.20
CA ASP A 6 17.92 6.64 7.77
C ASP A 6 16.54 7.27 7.55
N ILE A 7 15.53 6.86 8.34
CA ILE A 7 14.17 7.38 8.23
C ILE A 7 14.06 8.81 8.79
N GLU A 8 14.77 9.14 9.87
CA GLU A 8 14.79 10.49 10.43
C GLU A 8 15.55 11.48 9.51
N GLU A 9 16.63 11.06 8.85
CA GLU A 9 17.30 11.86 7.83
C GLU A 9 16.38 12.10 6.63
N PHE A 10 15.66 11.07 6.19
CA PHE A 10 14.71 11.18 5.10
C PHE A 10 13.57 12.16 5.44
N LYS A 11 12.97 12.08 6.62
CA LYS A 11 11.92 13.01 7.06
C LYS A 11 12.37 14.47 7.06
N LYS A 12 13.64 14.74 7.40
CA LYS A 12 14.20 16.10 7.39
C LYS A 12 14.33 16.65 5.97
N SER A 13 14.75 15.82 5.01
CA SER A 13 14.90 16.23 3.61
C SER A 13 13.58 16.22 2.83
N HIS A 14 12.56 15.50 3.30
CA HIS A 14 11.25 15.32 2.67
C HIS A 14 10.12 15.68 3.63
N PRO A 15 9.96 16.98 3.95
CA PRO A 15 8.92 17.40 4.89
C PRO A 15 7.53 17.18 4.30
N CYS A 16 6.59 16.79 5.16
CA CYS A 16 5.17 16.75 4.80
C CYS A 16 4.62 18.17 4.66
N LYS A 17 3.68 18.32 3.74
CA LYS A 17 2.83 19.49 3.52
C LYS A 17 1.40 19.14 3.87
N GLU A 18 0.56 20.15 4.05
CA GLU A 18 -0.87 19.95 4.26
C GLU A 18 -1.67 20.71 3.20
N THR A 19 -2.80 20.12 2.82
CA THR A 19 -3.81 20.77 1.98
C THR A 19 -5.20 20.31 2.40
N ILE A 20 -6.22 21.09 2.06
CA ILE A 20 -7.62 20.75 2.32
C ILE A 20 -8.29 20.44 0.97
N VAL A 21 -8.88 19.26 0.87
CA VAL A 21 -9.65 18.80 -0.29
C VAL A 21 -11.06 18.46 0.20
N ASP A 22 -12.06 19.14 -0.30
CA ASP A 22 -13.47 18.98 0.09
C ASP A 22 -13.69 18.96 1.61
N GLY A 23 -12.97 19.83 2.34
CA GLY A 23 -13.07 19.93 3.80
C GLY A 23 -12.26 18.92 4.60
N ILE A 24 -11.57 17.98 3.94
CA ILE A 24 -10.69 16.97 4.56
C ILE A 24 -9.23 17.42 4.44
N THR A 25 -8.51 17.41 5.56
CA THR A 25 -7.09 17.74 5.58
C THR A 25 -6.24 16.52 5.22
N PHE A 26 -5.45 16.65 4.16
CA PHE A 26 -4.41 15.69 3.79
C PHE A 26 -3.04 16.19 4.23
N SER A 27 -2.29 15.33 4.92
CA SER A 27 -0.85 15.49 5.11
C SER A 27 -0.15 14.61 4.08
N TYR A 28 0.68 15.22 3.23
CA TYR A 28 1.31 14.54 2.10
C TYR A 28 2.77 14.98 1.90
N MET A 29 3.54 14.13 1.27
CA MET A 29 4.88 14.41 0.77
C MET A 29 4.83 14.48 -0.75
N LEU A 30 5.32 15.57 -1.32
CA LEU A 30 5.45 15.77 -2.76
C LEU A 30 6.89 16.16 -3.05
N CYS A 31 7.62 15.29 -3.73
CA CYS A 31 9.06 15.44 -4.00
C CYS A 31 9.42 14.94 -5.40
N GLY A 32 10.72 14.87 -5.67
CA GLY A 32 11.26 14.32 -6.90
C GLY A 32 11.30 15.31 -8.07
N ASN A 33 11.43 14.77 -9.29
CA ASN A 33 11.65 15.54 -10.51
C ASN A 33 10.38 16.29 -10.94
N GLU A 34 10.39 17.61 -10.80
CA GLU A 34 9.26 18.48 -11.18
C GLU A 34 8.99 18.54 -12.69
N ASN A 35 9.99 18.19 -13.50
CA ASN A 35 9.87 18.17 -14.96
C ASN A 35 9.42 16.81 -15.51
N SER A 36 9.19 15.81 -14.62
CA SER A 36 8.69 14.52 -15.05
C SER A 36 7.27 14.65 -15.63
N ASP A 37 7.02 13.98 -16.72
CA ASP A 37 5.70 13.84 -17.33
C ASP A 37 4.80 12.82 -16.61
N LYS A 38 5.37 12.03 -15.68
CA LYS A 38 4.66 11.03 -14.89
C LYS A 38 4.83 11.31 -13.40
N THR A 39 3.74 11.11 -12.66
CA THR A 39 3.74 11.17 -11.20
C THR A 39 3.54 9.79 -10.61
N HIS A 40 4.44 9.34 -9.75
CA HIS A 40 4.26 8.13 -8.96
C HIS A 40 3.48 8.45 -7.68
N VAL A 41 2.30 7.88 -7.54
CA VAL A 41 1.45 8.01 -6.36
C VAL A 41 1.61 6.75 -5.52
N TYR A 42 2.41 6.82 -4.45
CA TYR A 42 2.65 5.69 -3.56
C TYR A 42 1.54 5.58 -2.52
N LEU A 43 0.82 4.46 -2.56
CA LEU A 43 -0.27 4.10 -1.66
C LEU A 43 0.21 3.07 -0.65
N VAL A 44 0.17 3.44 0.62
CA VAL A 44 0.66 2.56 1.69
C VAL A 44 -0.30 1.42 1.98
N GLY A 45 0.24 0.32 2.50
CA GLY A 45 -0.55 -0.78 3.03
C GLY A 45 -1.20 -0.44 4.38
N GLY A 46 -1.55 -1.47 5.14
CA GLY A 46 -2.24 -1.33 6.43
C GLY A 46 -1.50 -0.56 7.51
N THR A 47 -0.21 -0.23 7.32
CA THR A 47 0.53 0.64 8.22
C THR A 47 0.05 2.09 8.18
N GLY A 48 -0.54 2.57 7.08
CA GLY A 48 -1.02 3.94 6.93
C GLY A 48 0.05 5.03 7.01
N LEU A 49 1.34 4.69 7.11
CA LEU A 49 2.45 5.64 7.24
C LEU A 49 3.24 5.76 5.92
N PRO A 50 3.09 6.85 5.18
CA PRO A 50 3.71 7.03 3.86
C PRO A 50 5.24 7.01 3.90
N VAL A 51 5.83 7.39 5.02
CA VAL A 51 7.28 7.44 5.18
C VAL A 51 7.96 6.07 5.02
N ILE A 52 7.25 4.95 5.16
CA ILE A 52 7.82 3.61 4.93
C ILE A 52 8.28 3.39 3.48
N TRP A 53 7.80 4.19 2.54
CA TRP A 53 8.24 4.18 1.16
C TRP A 53 9.59 4.87 0.91
N PHE A 54 10.27 5.35 1.96
CA PHE A 54 11.48 6.20 1.84
C PHE A 54 12.57 5.63 0.92
N ASN A 55 12.80 4.32 0.92
CA ASN A 55 13.77 3.69 0.04
C ASN A 55 13.32 3.69 -1.43
N HIS A 56 12.03 3.46 -1.69
CA HIS A 56 11.46 3.59 -3.04
C HIS A 56 11.53 5.04 -3.54
N VAL A 57 11.18 6.00 -2.67
CA VAL A 57 11.29 7.43 -3.00
C VAL A 57 12.71 7.78 -3.39
N LYS A 58 13.70 7.48 -2.56
CA LYS A 58 15.12 7.73 -2.85
C LYS A 58 15.60 7.11 -4.16
N ALA A 59 15.09 5.92 -4.50
CA ALA A 59 15.46 5.22 -5.72
C ALA A 59 14.84 5.82 -6.99
N MET A 60 13.69 6.49 -6.88
CA MET A 60 12.88 6.92 -8.03
C MET A 60 12.79 8.46 -8.18
N GLU A 61 13.07 9.24 -7.14
CA GLU A 61 12.85 10.70 -7.12
C GLU A 61 13.68 11.50 -8.11
N LYS A 62 14.81 10.96 -8.58
CA LYS A 62 15.63 11.63 -9.61
C LYS A 62 14.92 11.68 -10.96
N ASP A 63 14.09 10.68 -11.24
CA ASP A 63 13.49 10.49 -12.56
C ASP A 63 12.00 10.86 -12.57
N TYR A 64 11.31 10.71 -11.44
CA TYR A 64 9.86 10.85 -11.36
C TYR A 64 9.42 11.87 -10.31
N ARG A 65 8.28 12.51 -10.56
CA ARG A 65 7.54 13.23 -9.53
C ARG A 65 6.90 12.20 -8.60
N ILE A 66 6.96 12.41 -7.27
CA ILE A 66 6.48 11.44 -6.31
C ILE A 66 5.53 12.08 -5.31
N LEU A 67 4.35 11.48 -5.17
CA LEU A 67 3.36 11.80 -4.14
C LEU A 67 3.16 10.60 -3.22
N THR A 68 3.15 10.83 -1.93
CA THR A 68 2.62 9.88 -0.94
C THR A 68 1.93 10.65 0.19
N MET A 69 0.94 10.04 0.86
CA MET A 69 0.10 10.74 1.84
C MET A 69 -0.29 9.86 3.00
N ASN A 70 -0.60 10.49 4.13
CA ASN A 70 -1.33 9.84 5.21
C ASN A 70 -2.79 9.64 4.81
N TYR A 71 -3.42 8.60 5.30
CA TYR A 71 -4.86 8.42 5.15
C TYR A 71 -5.58 9.21 6.26
N PRO A 72 -6.46 10.17 5.91
CA PRO A 72 -7.15 11.00 6.89
C PRO A 72 -8.06 10.18 7.81
N MET A 73 -7.99 10.42 9.11
CA MET A 73 -8.81 9.70 10.09
C MET A 73 -10.31 10.03 10.02
N GLN A 74 -10.69 11.04 9.26
CA GLN A 74 -12.09 11.40 8.99
C GLN A 74 -12.75 10.43 8.00
N ILE A 75 -11.97 9.74 7.16
CA ILE A 75 -12.45 8.83 6.13
C ILE A 75 -12.48 7.41 6.70
N ASN A 76 -13.65 6.79 6.71
CA ASN A 76 -13.86 5.47 7.31
C ASN A 76 -14.23 4.38 6.28
N ASP A 77 -14.15 4.70 5.00
CA ASP A 77 -14.54 3.84 3.90
C ASP A 77 -13.47 3.86 2.79
N LEU A 78 -13.19 2.70 2.19
CA LEU A 78 -12.14 2.58 1.17
C LEU A 78 -12.54 3.23 -0.17
N GLU A 79 -13.81 3.24 -0.52
CA GLU A 79 -14.27 3.90 -1.75
C GLU A 79 -14.20 5.42 -1.61
N GLU A 80 -14.60 5.95 -0.45
CA GLU A 80 -14.44 7.36 -0.13
C GLU A 80 -12.97 7.76 -0.14
N LEU A 81 -12.09 6.93 0.46
CA LEU A 81 -10.65 7.19 0.46
C LEU A 81 -10.08 7.23 -0.98
N ALA A 82 -10.50 6.30 -1.83
CA ALA A 82 -10.09 6.28 -3.24
C ALA A 82 -10.51 7.56 -3.98
N ASP A 83 -11.77 8.00 -3.81
CA ASP A 83 -12.28 9.25 -4.38
C ASP A 83 -11.50 10.47 -3.90
N MET A 84 -11.22 10.54 -2.61
CA MET A 84 -10.53 11.68 -2.02
C MET A 84 -9.05 11.73 -2.41
N ILE A 85 -8.38 10.58 -2.61
CA ILE A 85 -7.02 10.53 -3.15
C ILE A 85 -7.01 11.00 -4.62
N ALA A 86 -7.97 10.58 -5.45
CA ALA A 86 -8.06 11.05 -6.82
C ALA A 86 -8.26 12.58 -6.88
N LYS A 87 -9.09 13.15 -6.00
CA LYS A 87 -9.26 14.61 -5.87
C LYS A 87 -8.00 15.32 -5.36
N LEU A 88 -7.25 14.70 -4.44
CA LEU A 88 -5.97 15.25 -4.00
C LEU A 88 -4.99 15.34 -5.17
N VAL A 89 -4.86 14.29 -5.98
CA VAL A 89 -4.00 14.26 -7.17
C VAL A 89 -4.38 15.39 -8.14
N ASP A 90 -5.68 15.58 -8.39
CA ASP A 90 -6.19 16.68 -9.22
C ASP A 90 -5.87 18.05 -8.63
N SER A 91 -6.08 18.23 -7.33
CA SER A 91 -5.86 19.51 -6.65
C SER A 91 -4.39 19.96 -6.66
N LEU A 92 -3.47 19.01 -6.85
CA LEU A 92 -2.04 19.23 -6.94
C LEU A 92 -1.54 19.35 -8.41
N ASP A 93 -2.45 19.31 -9.40
CA ASP A 93 -2.16 19.38 -10.85
C ASP A 93 -1.08 18.37 -11.27
N LEU A 94 -1.18 17.13 -10.80
CA LEU A 94 -0.19 16.09 -11.07
C LEU A 94 -0.48 15.36 -12.38
N ARG A 95 0.58 15.19 -13.20
CA ARG A 95 0.44 14.65 -14.56
C ARG A 95 0.61 13.14 -14.58
N ASN A 96 -0.18 12.48 -15.43
CA ASN A 96 -0.06 11.06 -15.76
C ASN A 96 0.19 10.19 -14.52
N PRO A 97 -0.71 10.19 -13.52
CA PRO A 97 -0.46 9.49 -12.27
C PRO A 97 -0.41 7.97 -12.48
N VAL A 98 0.70 7.38 -12.00
CA VAL A 98 0.89 5.94 -11.88
C VAL A 98 0.72 5.58 -10.41
N TYR A 99 -0.32 4.81 -10.09
CA TYR A 99 -0.61 4.41 -8.71
C TYR A 99 0.19 3.16 -8.34
N ILE A 100 1.04 3.28 -7.34
CA ILE A 100 1.91 2.20 -6.85
C ILE A 100 1.43 1.82 -5.45
N GLY A 101 0.71 0.71 -5.35
CA GLY A 101 0.06 0.30 -4.11
C GLY A 101 0.51 -1.06 -3.61
N ALA A 102 0.82 -1.17 -2.31
CA ALA A 102 1.13 -2.43 -1.66
C ALA A 102 0.00 -2.85 -0.71
N SER A 103 -0.41 -4.13 -0.75
CA SER A 103 -1.45 -4.67 0.13
C SER A 103 -2.72 -3.82 0.07
N LEU A 104 -3.18 -3.20 1.17
CA LEU A 104 -4.29 -2.25 1.20
C LEU A 104 -4.16 -1.14 0.14
N GLY A 105 -2.95 -0.60 -0.06
CA GLY A 105 -2.68 0.39 -1.11
C GLY A 105 -2.99 -0.14 -2.51
N GLY A 106 -2.83 -1.45 -2.73
CA GLY A 106 -3.23 -2.11 -3.97
C GLY A 106 -4.75 -2.16 -4.16
N PHE A 107 -5.53 -2.32 -3.09
CA PHE A 107 -7.00 -2.21 -3.16
C PHE A 107 -7.43 -0.78 -3.51
N ILE A 108 -6.82 0.21 -2.85
CA ILE A 108 -7.11 1.61 -3.12
C ILE A 108 -6.77 1.97 -4.58
N ALA A 109 -5.62 1.51 -5.12
CA ALA A 109 -5.27 1.73 -6.52
C ALA A 109 -6.32 1.15 -7.48
N GLN A 110 -6.80 -0.08 -7.22
CA GLN A 110 -7.85 -0.73 -8.00
C GLN A 110 -9.17 0.06 -7.90
N LEU A 111 -9.54 0.54 -6.72
CA LEU A 111 -10.75 1.35 -6.52
C LEU A 111 -10.67 2.68 -7.27
N ILE A 112 -9.53 3.39 -7.21
CA ILE A 112 -9.32 4.62 -7.98
C ILE A 112 -9.49 4.32 -9.47
N ALA A 113 -8.87 3.26 -9.98
CA ALA A 113 -8.94 2.89 -11.38
C ALA A 113 -10.36 2.50 -11.83
N ARG A 114 -11.18 1.88 -10.97
CA ARG A 114 -12.59 1.60 -11.25
C ARG A 114 -13.43 2.86 -11.35
N LYS A 115 -13.25 3.78 -10.39
CA LYS A 115 -14.09 4.97 -10.24
C LYS A 115 -13.64 6.13 -11.13
N HIS A 116 -12.35 6.22 -11.42
CA HIS A 116 -11.70 7.31 -12.16
C HIS A 116 -10.72 6.78 -13.21
N PRO A 117 -11.14 5.95 -14.16
CA PRO A 117 -10.25 5.29 -15.12
C PRO A 117 -9.47 6.28 -15.99
N ASP A 118 -10.04 7.44 -16.27
CA ASP A 118 -9.42 8.55 -17.01
C ASP A 118 -8.28 9.26 -16.25
N LYS A 119 -8.22 9.06 -14.92
CA LYS A 119 -7.18 9.61 -14.04
C LYS A 119 -6.07 8.62 -13.70
N VAL A 120 -6.02 7.48 -14.38
CA VAL A 120 -5.03 6.44 -14.11
C VAL A 120 -4.20 6.21 -15.36
N HIS A 121 -2.95 6.67 -15.32
CA HIS A 121 -2.01 6.41 -16.41
C HIS A 121 -1.43 5.00 -16.35
N GLY A 122 -1.34 4.40 -15.18
CA GLY A 122 -0.89 3.03 -14.96
C GLY A 122 -0.97 2.63 -13.49
N MET A 123 -0.77 1.34 -13.23
CA MET A 123 -0.74 0.79 -11.88
C MET A 123 0.44 -0.16 -11.68
N CYS A 124 1.04 -0.12 -10.47
CA CYS A 124 1.94 -1.16 -9.98
C CYS A 124 1.34 -1.73 -8.69
N LEU A 125 0.90 -2.96 -8.73
CA LEU A 125 0.23 -3.63 -7.61
C LEU A 125 1.20 -4.60 -6.95
N TYR A 126 1.58 -4.31 -5.71
CA TYR A 126 2.57 -5.07 -4.94
C TYR A 126 1.90 -5.84 -3.82
N SER A 127 2.21 -7.14 -3.67
CA SER A 127 1.76 -7.94 -2.52
C SER A 127 0.26 -7.72 -2.19
N THR A 128 -0.62 -7.83 -3.19
CA THR A 128 -2.06 -7.60 -3.06
C THR A 128 -2.84 -8.70 -3.77
N CYS A 129 -4.15 -8.68 -3.67
CA CYS A 129 -5.03 -9.59 -4.42
C CYS A 129 -6.09 -8.80 -5.20
N SER A 130 -6.92 -9.52 -5.95
CA SER A 130 -8.06 -8.94 -6.65
C SER A 130 -9.15 -8.49 -5.67
N LEU A 131 -10.06 -7.65 -6.16
CA LEU A 131 -11.35 -7.33 -5.50
C LEU A 131 -12.50 -8.09 -6.19
N SER A 132 -12.23 -9.28 -6.73
CA SER A 132 -13.24 -10.17 -7.31
C SER A 132 -14.19 -10.71 -6.25
N GLU A 133 -15.32 -11.28 -6.68
CA GLU A 133 -16.27 -11.95 -5.80
C GLU A 133 -15.60 -13.05 -4.96
N ASN A 134 -14.72 -13.86 -5.57
CA ASN A 134 -13.98 -14.91 -4.87
C ASN A 134 -13.06 -14.36 -3.79
N SER A 135 -12.26 -13.36 -4.14
CA SER A 135 -11.31 -12.74 -3.20
C SER A 135 -12.02 -12.05 -2.04
N ILE A 136 -13.12 -11.33 -2.30
CA ILE A 136 -13.92 -10.69 -1.24
C ILE A 136 -14.59 -11.76 -0.37
N ALA A 137 -15.12 -12.84 -0.94
CA ALA A 137 -15.72 -13.92 -0.18
C ALA A 137 -14.70 -14.61 0.76
N ASP A 138 -13.47 -14.79 0.30
CA ASP A 138 -12.40 -15.37 1.13
C ASP A 138 -11.93 -14.37 2.21
N MET A 139 -11.82 -13.11 1.90
CA MET A 139 -11.57 -12.08 2.91
C MET A 139 -12.70 -12.04 3.96
N LYS A 140 -13.97 -12.14 3.57
CA LYS A 140 -15.11 -12.22 4.51
C LYS A 140 -14.95 -13.35 5.52
N LYS A 141 -14.44 -14.51 5.10
CA LYS A 141 -14.18 -15.64 6.01
C LYS A 141 -13.07 -15.33 7.02
N GLN A 142 -11.98 -14.74 6.53
CA GLN A 142 -10.83 -14.37 7.37
C GLN A 142 -11.17 -13.21 8.31
N TYR A 143 -11.95 -12.25 7.87
CA TYR A 143 -12.29 -11.03 8.60
C TYR A 143 -13.42 -11.21 9.65
N LYS A 144 -14.04 -12.38 9.74
CA LYS A 144 -14.95 -12.70 10.87
C LYS A 144 -14.32 -12.44 12.24
N ILE A 145 -12.99 -12.56 12.33
CA ILE A 145 -12.21 -12.34 13.56
C ILE A 145 -11.98 -10.84 13.80
N TYR A 146 -12.08 -9.99 12.78
CA TYR A 146 -11.77 -8.54 12.91
C TYR A 146 -12.70 -7.80 13.87
N GLY A 147 -13.97 -8.17 13.92
CA GLY A 147 -14.90 -7.61 14.91
C GLY A 147 -14.46 -7.86 16.35
N LEU A 148 -13.99 -9.09 16.64
CA LEU A 148 -13.44 -9.44 17.95
C LEU A 148 -12.10 -8.70 18.19
N LEU A 149 -11.25 -8.61 17.18
CA LEU A 149 -10.01 -7.86 17.26
C LEU A 149 -10.27 -6.39 17.59
N LEU A 150 -11.14 -5.72 16.85
CA LEU A 150 -11.51 -4.31 17.08
C LEU A 150 -12.11 -4.10 18.48
N PHE A 151 -12.96 -5.02 18.94
CA PHE A 151 -13.44 -4.97 20.31
C PHE A 151 -12.31 -5.09 21.33
N THR A 152 -11.40 -6.05 21.14
CA THR A 152 -10.22 -6.25 21.99
C THR A 152 -9.33 -5.02 22.00
N MET A 153 -9.11 -4.40 20.83
CA MET A 153 -8.31 -3.18 20.69
C MET A 153 -8.88 -2.02 21.52
N LYS A 154 -10.21 -1.93 21.69
CA LYS A 154 -10.84 -0.87 22.49
C LYS A 154 -10.58 -1.01 24.00
N ILE A 155 -10.54 -2.24 24.52
CA ILE A 155 -10.49 -2.52 25.97
C ILE A 155 -9.07 -2.78 26.50
N VAL A 156 -8.19 -3.35 25.68
CA VAL A 156 -6.82 -3.73 26.09
C VAL A 156 -5.92 -2.49 26.19
N PRO A 157 -5.01 -2.40 27.18
CA PRO A 157 -4.00 -1.34 27.25
C PRO A 157 -3.13 -1.33 25.98
N TYR A 158 -2.90 -0.14 25.42
CA TYR A 158 -2.22 -0.01 24.12
C TYR A 158 -0.79 -0.58 24.11
N SER A 159 -0.08 -0.54 25.21
CA SER A 159 1.25 -1.15 25.34
C SER A 159 1.27 -2.67 25.11
N TRP A 160 0.20 -3.36 25.49
CA TRP A 160 0.04 -4.80 25.26
C TRP A 160 -0.40 -5.05 23.81
N LEU A 161 -1.38 -4.27 23.35
CA LEU A 161 -1.85 -4.34 21.97
C LEU A 161 -0.69 -4.15 20.97
N ARG A 162 0.15 -3.14 21.19
CA ARG A 162 1.33 -2.88 20.35
C ARG A 162 2.25 -4.09 20.24
N LYS A 163 2.56 -4.75 21.35
CA LYS A 163 3.41 -5.96 21.35
C LYS A 163 2.76 -7.10 20.56
N MET A 164 1.45 -7.27 20.75
CA MET A 164 0.68 -8.29 20.03
C MET A 164 0.67 -8.01 18.53
N MET A 165 0.39 -6.77 18.10
CA MET A 165 0.35 -6.39 16.69
C MET A 165 1.72 -6.54 16.01
N ILE A 166 2.81 -6.13 16.66
CA ILE A 166 4.16 -6.36 16.13
C ILE A 166 4.40 -7.86 15.92
N SER A 167 4.03 -8.70 16.89
CA SER A 167 4.19 -10.16 16.77
C SER A 167 3.36 -10.74 15.61
N ILE A 168 2.14 -10.25 15.40
CA ILE A 168 1.27 -10.67 14.29
C ILE A 168 1.92 -10.26 12.96
N CYS A 169 2.35 -9.00 12.83
CA CYS A 169 2.99 -8.52 11.62
C CYS A 169 4.24 -9.34 11.28
N LEU A 170 5.13 -9.59 12.25
CA LEU A 170 6.34 -10.37 12.03
C LEU A 170 6.05 -11.81 11.59
N LYS A 171 4.97 -12.43 12.08
CA LYS A 171 4.55 -13.76 11.61
C LYS A 171 3.96 -13.75 10.20
N GLN A 172 3.21 -12.70 9.84
CA GLN A 172 2.61 -12.57 8.51
C GLN A 172 3.65 -12.25 7.42
N VAL A 173 4.76 -11.64 7.81
CA VAL A 173 5.83 -11.24 6.86
C VAL A 173 6.49 -12.45 6.20
N GLY A 174 6.47 -13.63 6.82
CA GLY A 174 7.12 -14.83 6.26
C GLY A 174 8.66 -14.70 6.23
N ILE A 175 9.25 -13.98 7.19
CA ILE A 175 10.70 -13.72 7.24
C ILE A 175 11.53 -14.86 7.87
N GLU A 176 10.90 -15.99 8.18
CA GLU A 176 11.57 -17.10 8.87
C GLU A 176 12.74 -17.66 8.06
N ASP A 177 12.64 -17.63 6.73
CA ASP A 177 13.65 -18.10 5.79
C ASP A 177 14.56 -16.99 5.21
N GLU A 178 14.37 -15.74 5.67
CA GLU A 178 15.17 -14.60 5.21
C GLU A 178 16.50 -14.47 5.97
N ALA A 179 17.44 -13.69 5.41
CA ALA A 179 18.71 -13.40 6.03
C ALA A 179 18.54 -12.72 7.41
N PRO A 180 19.45 -12.94 8.36
CA PRO A 180 19.35 -12.34 9.70
C PRO A 180 19.26 -10.81 9.69
N GLU A 181 19.93 -10.15 8.74
CA GLU A 181 19.87 -8.70 8.55
C GLU A 181 18.48 -8.23 8.11
N ASP A 182 17.81 -8.95 7.21
CA ASP A 182 16.44 -8.63 6.74
C ASP A 182 15.44 -8.83 7.89
N LYS A 183 15.59 -9.90 8.67
CA LYS A 183 14.77 -10.13 9.87
C LYS A 183 14.89 -8.97 10.85
N LYS A 184 16.13 -8.59 11.15
CA LYS A 184 16.39 -7.47 12.07
C LYS A 184 15.84 -6.16 11.53
N TYR A 185 16.03 -5.88 10.24
CA TYR A 185 15.49 -4.69 9.59
C TYR A 185 13.96 -4.63 9.73
N MET A 186 13.25 -5.71 9.46
CA MET A 186 11.80 -5.78 9.59
C MET A 186 11.31 -5.66 11.03
N GLU A 187 12.05 -6.23 11.99
CA GLU A 187 11.74 -6.05 13.40
C GLU A 187 11.90 -4.59 13.85
N ASP A 188 13.00 -3.95 13.48
CA ASP A 188 13.25 -2.54 13.77
C ASP A 188 12.20 -1.64 13.09
N LEU A 189 11.84 -1.93 11.83
CA LEU A 189 10.78 -1.24 11.10
C LEU A 189 9.43 -1.30 11.84
N PHE A 190 8.95 -2.50 12.19
CA PHE A 190 7.64 -2.63 12.85
C PHE A 190 7.65 -2.02 14.25
N ARG A 191 8.74 -2.15 15.00
CA ARG A 191 8.88 -1.48 16.30
C ARG A 191 8.78 0.04 16.13
N TRP A 192 9.44 0.58 15.12
CA TRP A 192 9.39 2.01 14.81
C TRP A 192 7.98 2.42 14.36
N VAL A 193 7.35 1.72 13.40
CA VAL A 193 5.98 1.99 12.92
C VAL A 193 5.00 2.06 14.09
N TYR A 194 4.97 1.03 14.94
CA TYR A 194 4.08 1.01 16.10
C TYR A 194 4.46 1.99 17.21
N SER A 195 5.68 2.55 17.19
CA SER A 195 6.04 3.65 18.08
C SER A 195 5.41 4.98 17.65
N GLN A 196 5.12 5.14 16.36
CA GLN A 196 4.47 6.32 15.81
C GLN A 196 2.94 6.32 15.99
N TYR A 197 2.35 5.17 16.31
CA TYR A 197 0.90 5.04 16.40
C TYR A 197 0.34 5.55 17.72
N THR A 198 -0.83 6.19 17.62
CA THR A 198 -1.79 6.28 18.73
C THR A 198 -2.72 5.07 18.68
N LYS A 199 -3.36 4.76 19.81
CA LYS A 199 -4.39 3.70 19.86
C LYS A 199 -5.54 3.97 18.89
N GLN A 200 -5.95 5.24 18.77
CA GLN A 200 -7.02 5.66 17.88
C GLN A 200 -6.65 5.45 16.41
N PHE A 201 -5.42 5.77 16.02
CA PHE A 201 -4.94 5.56 14.66
C PHE A 201 -4.90 4.06 14.30
N ASP A 202 -4.40 3.22 15.20
CA ASP A 202 -4.34 1.76 15.00
C ASP A 202 -5.74 1.14 14.84
N ILE A 203 -6.71 1.57 15.69
CA ILE A 203 -8.12 1.16 15.56
C ILE A 203 -8.71 1.65 14.24
N HIS A 204 -8.44 2.90 13.86
CA HIS A 204 -8.93 3.48 12.61
C HIS A 204 -8.42 2.70 11.40
N MET A 205 -7.11 2.46 11.29
CA MET A 205 -6.53 1.68 10.19
C MET A 205 -7.08 0.25 10.13
N THR A 206 -7.23 -0.40 11.28
CA THR A 206 -7.83 -1.74 11.34
C THR A 206 -9.30 -1.73 10.89
N SER A 207 -10.06 -0.70 11.27
CA SER A 207 -11.46 -0.53 10.84
C SER A 207 -11.54 -0.26 9.34
N LEU A 208 -10.68 0.60 8.81
CA LEU A 208 -10.64 0.93 7.38
C LEU A 208 -10.31 -0.30 6.53
N ILE A 209 -9.33 -1.11 6.94
CA ILE A 209 -9.02 -2.38 6.27
C ILE A 209 -10.24 -3.30 6.27
N ALA A 210 -10.98 -3.35 7.38
CA ALA A 210 -12.15 -4.22 7.50
C ALA A 210 -13.27 -3.88 6.51
N THR A 211 -13.36 -2.64 6.01
CA THR A 211 -14.39 -2.24 5.02
C THR A 211 -14.19 -2.90 3.65
N VAL A 212 -13.05 -3.53 3.38
CA VAL A 212 -12.82 -4.25 2.12
C VAL A 212 -13.86 -5.34 1.87
N VAL A 213 -14.42 -5.93 2.92
CA VAL A 213 -15.42 -7.00 2.80
C VAL A 213 -16.82 -6.48 2.42
N ASP A 214 -17.04 -5.17 2.52
CA ASP A 214 -18.31 -4.52 2.18
C ASP A 214 -18.28 -3.94 0.76
N LEU A 215 -17.13 -3.99 0.08
CA LEU A 215 -16.98 -3.51 -1.29
C LEU A 215 -17.83 -4.34 -2.26
N GLU A 216 -18.37 -3.66 -3.27
CA GLU A 216 -18.93 -4.33 -4.44
C GLU A 216 -17.81 -5.04 -5.22
N PRO A 217 -17.92 -6.34 -5.50
CA PRO A 217 -16.90 -7.06 -6.24
C PRO A 217 -16.67 -6.48 -7.65
N PHE A 218 -15.43 -6.55 -8.11
CA PHE A 218 -15.10 -6.20 -9.48
C PHE A 218 -15.50 -7.32 -10.44
N THR A 219 -16.08 -6.93 -11.57
CA THR A 219 -16.33 -7.86 -12.67
C THR A 219 -15.08 -8.03 -13.54
N LYS A 220 -15.06 -9.08 -14.36
CA LYS A 220 -13.96 -9.34 -15.29
C LYS A 220 -13.83 -8.20 -16.31
N GLU A 221 -14.95 -7.66 -16.80
CA GLU A 221 -14.97 -6.56 -17.77
C GLU A 221 -14.37 -5.27 -17.20
N GLN A 222 -14.52 -5.04 -15.89
CA GLN A 222 -13.87 -3.91 -15.22
C GLN A 222 -12.35 -4.12 -15.18
N TYR A 223 -11.88 -5.31 -14.85
CA TYR A 223 -10.46 -5.65 -14.84
C TYR A 223 -9.84 -5.64 -16.25
N ASP A 224 -10.55 -6.09 -17.28
CA ASP A 224 -10.07 -6.06 -18.66
C ASP A 224 -9.69 -4.63 -19.10
N ARG A 225 -10.38 -3.62 -18.61
CA ARG A 225 -10.04 -2.21 -18.89
C ARG A 225 -8.79 -1.72 -18.17
N LEU A 226 -8.49 -2.31 -17.01
CA LEU A 226 -7.41 -1.86 -16.12
C LEU A 226 -6.08 -2.58 -16.39
N CYS A 227 -6.12 -3.80 -16.91
CA CYS A 227 -4.97 -4.70 -16.92
C CYS A 227 -3.89 -4.35 -17.98
N HIS A 228 -4.23 -3.59 -19.02
CA HIS A 228 -3.30 -3.29 -20.12
C HIS A 228 -2.12 -2.38 -19.69
N ASN A 229 -2.30 -1.55 -18.67
CA ASN A 229 -1.25 -0.70 -18.14
C ASN A 229 -1.02 -0.98 -16.65
N THR A 230 -0.90 -2.27 -16.32
CA THR A 230 -0.71 -2.75 -14.94
C THR A 230 0.47 -3.69 -14.83
N LEU A 231 1.28 -3.47 -13.78
CA LEU A 231 2.31 -4.38 -13.32
C LEU A 231 1.87 -5.04 -12.02
N LEU A 232 1.91 -6.34 -11.97
CA LEU A 232 1.75 -7.14 -10.75
C LEU A 232 3.12 -7.57 -10.25
N VAL A 233 3.48 -7.25 -9.02
CA VAL A 233 4.69 -7.77 -8.36
C VAL A 233 4.28 -8.59 -7.16
N LEU A 234 4.40 -9.90 -7.29
CA LEU A 234 3.86 -10.87 -6.33
C LEU A 234 4.99 -11.59 -5.61
N PRO A 235 5.05 -11.51 -4.27
CA PRO A 235 6.04 -12.26 -3.49
C PRO A 235 5.70 -13.75 -3.50
N THR A 236 6.77 -14.60 -3.59
CA THR A 236 6.60 -16.06 -3.66
C THR A 236 6.17 -16.68 -2.33
N ASP A 237 6.55 -16.06 -1.21
CA ASP A 237 6.38 -16.60 0.14
C ASP A 237 5.37 -15.79 0.97
N ASP A 238 4.40 -15.15 0.29
CA ASP A 238 3.36 -14.34 0.92
C ASP A 238 2.43 -15.21 1.77
N LYS A 239 2.39 -14.94 3.09
CA LYS A 239 1.48 -15.62 4.02
C LYS A 239 0.17 -14.87 4.25
N ALA A 240 0.05 -13.63 3.77
CA ALA A 240 -1.18 -12.85 3.89
C ALA A 240 -2.16 -13.15 2.74
N PHE A 241 -1.64 -13.39 1.53
CA PHE A 241 -2.44 -13.78 0.37
C PHE A 241 -2.01 -15.15 -0.14
N SER A 242 -2.95 -16.08 -0.21
CA SER A 242 -2.71 -17.44 -0.69
C SER A 242 -2.35 -17.48 -2.19
N GLU A 243 -1.81 -18.63 -2.65
CA GLU A 243 -1.55 -18.84 -4.08
C GLU A 243 -2.83 -18.75 -4.91
N GLU A 244 -3.97 -19.17 -4.35
CA GLU A 244 -5.28 -19.06 -4.98
C GLU A 244 -5.67 -17.57 -5.17
N ALA A 245 -5.45 -16.72 -4.17
CA ALA A 245 -5.72 -15.29 -4.26
C ALA A 245 -4.81 -14.59 -5.28
N LYS A 246 -3.51 -14.96 -5.32
CA LYS A 246 -2.58 -14.47 -6.34
C LYS A 246 -2.93 -14.98 -7.74
N LYS A 247 -3.39 -16.22 -7.86
CA LYS A 247 -3.88 -16.78 -9.11
C LYS A 247 -5.13 -16.03 -9.58
N ASP A 248 -6.10 -15.81 -8.69
CA ASP A 248 -7.32 -15.05 -9.00
C ASP A 248 -6.99 -13.66 -9.54
N LEU A 249 -6.03 -12.94 -8.93
CA LEU A 249 -5.58 -11.65 -9.44
C LEU A 249 -5.02 -11.73 -10.86
N ARG A 250 -4.20 -12.75 -11.15
CA ARG A 250 -3.66 -12.96 -12.51
C ARG A 250 -4.76 -13.32 -13.51
N ASP A 251 -5.71 -14.16 -13.11
CA ASP A 251 -6.83 -14.58 -13.98
C ASP A 251 -7.79 -13.40 -14.26
N MET A 252 -7.95 -12.50 -13.30
CA MET A 252 -8.74 -11.27 -13.46
C MET A 252 -8.02 -10.21 -14.29
N MET A 253 -6.67 -10.20 -14.31
CA MET A 253 -5.83 -9.25 -15.04
C MET A 253 -4.90 -9.98 -16.04
N PRO A 254 -5.41 -10.67 -17.06
CA PRO A 254 -4.61 -11.54 -17.94
C PRO A 254 -3.59 -10.80 -18.80
N TYR A 255 -3.77 -9.51 -19.04
CA TYR A 255 -2.86 -8.68 -19.83
C TYR A 255 -1.88 -7.88 -18.97
N ALA A 256 -1.99 -7.94 -17.64
CA ALA A 256 -1.04 -7.29 -16.75
C ALA A 256 0.33 -7.97 -16.84
N LYS A 257 1.40 -7.18 -16.86
CA LYS A 257 2.76 -7.73 -16.70
C LYS A 257 2.90 -8.28 -15.29
N THR A 258 3.47 -9.47 -15.14
CA THR A 258 3.64 -10.09 -13.82
C THR A 258 5.11 -10.41 -13.58
N GLU A 259 5.62 -9.98 -12.44
CA GLU A 259 6.95 -10.31 -11.91
C GLU A 259 6.78 -10.98 -10.54
N ASN A 260 7.56 -12.03 -10.28
CA ASN A 260 7.58 -12.68 -8.98
C ASN A 260 8.89 -12.36 -8.27
N ILE A 261 8.80 -11.97 -6.99
CA ILE A 261 9.96 -11.65 -6.16
C ILE A 261 9.99 -12.62 -4.98
N LYS A 262 11.15 -13.24 -4.74
CA LYS A 262 11.32 -14.10 -3.56
C LYS A 262 11.19 -13.27 -2.29
N GLY A 263 10.33 -13.71 -1.37
CA GLY A 263 10.10 -13.06 -0.09
C GLY A 263 8.65 -13.10 0.36
N GLY A 264 8.40 -12.65 1.58
CA GLY A 264 7.08 -12.61 2.20
C GLY A 264 6.26 -11.37 1.84
N HIS A 265 5.13 -11.19 2.52
CA HIS A 265 4.15 -10.13 2.25
C HIS A 265 4.74 -8.71 2.19
N THR A 266 5.72 -8.42 3.01
CA THR A 266 6.34 -7.10 3.10
C THR A 266 7.69 -7.00 2.38
N ALA A 267 7.99 -7.94 1.46
CA ALA A 267 9.25 -7.95 0.70
C ALA A 267 9.52 -6.61 -0.01
N THR A 268 8.46 -5.88 -0.40
CA THR A 268 8.58 -4.54 -0.98
C THR A 268 9.31 -3.54 -0.08
N LEU A 269 9.37 -3.76 1.24
CA LEU A 269 10.00 -2.83 2.19
C LEU A 269 11.50 -3.10 2.43
N TYR A 270 11.98 -4.31 2.15
CA TYR A 270 13.38 -4.70 2.36
C TYR A 270 14.10 -5.25 1.10
N LYS A 271 13.35 -5.69 0.09
CA LYS A 271 13.88 -6.08 -1.24
C LYS A 271 13.61 -5.01 -2.30
N VAL A 272 13.80 -3.77 -1.92
CA VAL A 272 13.42 -2.56 -2.70
C VAL A 272 13.94 -2.59 -4.13
N ASP A 273 15.20 -3.01 -4.34
CA ASP A 273 15.84 -3.01 -5.67
C ASP A 273 15.08 -3.86 -6.69
N GLY A 274 14.55 -5.02 -6.27
CA GLY A 274 13.74 -5.89 -7.12
C GLY A 274 12.45 -5.20 -7.57
N TYR A 275 11.74 -4.57 -6.64
CA TYR A 275 10.50 -3.86 -6.93
C TYR A 275 10.72 -2.62 -7.79
N VAL A 276 11.75 -1.84 -7.48
CA VAL A 276 12.16 -0.66 -8.25
C VAL A 276 12.55 -1.05 -9.68
N SER A 277 13.36 -2.11 -9.84
CA SER A 277 13.76 -2.61 -11.15
C SER A 277 12.56 -3.07 -11.99
N ALA A 278 11.63 -3.81 -11.40
CA ALA A 278 10.40 -4.24 -12.07
C ALA A 278 9.54 -3.04 -12.51
N ALA A 279 9.36 -2.05 -11.62
CA ALA A 279 8.61 -0.83 -11.95
C ALA A 279 9.28 -0.02 -13.06
N ARG A 280 10.60 0.19 -13.02
CA ARG A 280 11.33 0.91 -14.08
C ARG A 280 11.17 0.22 -15.43
N LYS A 281 11.44 -1.08 -15.49
CA LYS A 281 11.30 -1.88 -16.72
C LYS A 281 9.87 -1.78 -17.29
N PHE A 282 8.86 -1.75 -16.44
CA PHE A 282 7.47 -1.60 -16.85
C PHE A 282 7.17 -0.20 -17.39
N LEU A 283 7.57 0.85 -16.67
CA LEU A 283 7.25 2.25 -16.97
C LEU A 283 8.03 2.82 -18.17
N GLU A 284 9.19 2.24 -18.47
CA GLU A 284 10.06 2.61 -19.59
C GLU A 284 9.79 1.75 -20.85
N SER A 285 8.95 0.72 -20.73
CA SER A 285 8.53 -0.07 -21.92
C SER A 285 7.61 0.77 -22.80
N PRO A 286 7.85 0.79 -24.12
CA PRO A 286 7.04 1.54 -25.08
C PRO A 286 5.59 1.06 -25.15
#